data_d5014f324fd58f2a9275e56da3121bc9
#
_entry.id   d5014f324fd58f2a9275e56da3121bc9
#
_cell.length_a   1.000
_cell.length_b   1.000
_cell.length_c   1.000
_cell.angle_alpha   90.00
_cell.angle_beta   90.00
_cell.angle_gamma   90.00
#
_symmetry.space_group_name_H-M   'P 1'
#
loop_
_entity.id
_entity.type
_entity.pdbx_description
1 polymer ?
#
loop_
_entity_poly.entity_id
_entity_poly.type
_entity_poly.pdbx_seq_one_letter_code
_entity_poly.pdbx_strand_id
1 'polypeptide(L)'
;MQLDLFVLEEQYDILEGEEFQTCKVCHLEKPLDRFYQQGRHTKATICKACANEGRAWRKRERKKYEHLDTGSCHCCGRKSDILHFDHDHNTKKYRGWLCLHCNQGIGKLGDDLKGVKKALAYLERDNKKGRI
;
A
#
# COMPACT_ATOMS: atom_id res chain seq x y z
N MET A 1 45.27 16.88 21.40
CA MET A 1 44.89 15.76 20.52
C MET A 1 43.69 16.17 19.71
N GLN A 2 43.89 16.53 18.48
CA GLN A 2 42.83 16.86 17.53
C GLN A 2 42.41 15.54 16.88
N LEU A 3 41.16 15.12 17.12
CA LEU A 3 40.57 14.02 16.38
C LEU A 3 40.05 14.58 15.07
N ASP A 4 40.77 14.30 13.98
CA ASP A 4 40.27 14.54 12.63
C ASP A 4 39.08 13.65 12.37
N LEU A 5 37.89 14.23 12.40
CA LEU A 5 36.71 13.64 11.80
C LEU A 5 36.88 13.69 10.27
N PHE A 6 37.46 12.65 9.68
CA PHE A 6 37.28 12.35 8.28
C PHE A 6 35.82 11.94 8.07
N VAL A 7 34.99 12.93 7.80
CA VAL A 7 33.71 12.68 7.14
C VAL A 7 34.08 12.27 5.71
N LEU A 8 33.96 10.97 5.43
CA LEU A 8 33.94 10.48 4.07
C LEU A 8 32.65 11.01 3.42
N GLU A 9 32.70 12.21 2.88
CA GLU A 9 31.79 12.62 1.83
C GLU A 9 32.05 11.70 0.65
N GLU A 10 31.22 10.66 0.52
CA GLU A 10 31.08 9.96 -0.75
C GLU A 10 30.59 11.00 -1.75
N GLN A 11 31.53 11.57 -2.51
CA GLN A 11 31.24 12.37 -3.69
C GLN A 11 30.54 11.44 -4.68
N TYR A 12 29.22 11.50 -4.68
CA TYR A 12 28.44 11.00 -5.79
C TYR A 12 28.76 11.93 -6.97
N ASP A 13 29.55 11.44 -7.93
CA ASP A 13 29.68 12.06 -9.22
C ASP A 13 28.30 12.10 -9.87
N ILE A 14 27.65 13.26 -9.80
CA ILE A 14 26.40 13.52 -10.51
C ILE A 14 26.77 13.59 -11.99
N LEU A 15 26.54 12.48 -12.69
CA LEU A 15 26.64 12.45 -14.14
C LEU A 15 25.60 13.39 -14.71
N GLU A 16 26.02 14.37 -15.49
CA GLU A 16 25.14 15.33 -16.17
C GLU A 16 24.10 14.55 -16.99
N GLY A 17 22.81 14.69 -16.61
CA GLY A 17 21.67 14.02 -17.26
C GLY A 17 20.92 12.98 -16.44
N GLU A 18 21.30 12.69 -15.19
CA GLU A 18 20.50 11.82 -14.32
C GLU A 18 19.27 12.55 -13.80
N GLU A 19 18.11 11.97 -14.07
CA GLU A 19 16.84 12.44 -13.50
C GLU A 19 16.58 11.78 -12.15
N PHE A 20 16.13 12.57 -11.17
CA PHE A 20 15.83 12.13 -9.81
C PHE A 20 14.35 12.21 -9.49
N GLN A 21 13.90 11.39 -8.54
CA GLN A 21 12.54 11.41 -8.03
C GLN A 21 12.53 11.13 -6.52
N THR A 22 11.66 11.81 -5.78
CA THR A 22 11.45 11.57 -4.35
C THR A 22 10.55 10.36 -4.12
N CYS A 23 11.01 9.39 -3.32
CA CYS A 23 10.20 8.24 -2.92
C CYS A 23 9.12 8.66 -1.92
N LYS A 24 7.86 8.26 -2.17
CA LYS A 24 6.73 8.56 -1.27
C LYS A 24 6.77 7.86 0.10
N VAL A 25 7.62 6.85 0.27
CA VAL A 25 7.71 6.08 1.52
C VAL A 25 8.89 6.51 2.37
N CYS A 26 10.11 6.56 1.82
CA CYS A 26 11.29 6.97 2.60
C CYS A 26 11.62 8.46 2.47
N HIS A 27 10.92 9.19 1.61
CA HIS A 27 11.09 10.63 1.35
C HIS A 27 12.49 11.04 0.89
N LEU A 28 13.30 10.08 0.45
CA LEU A 28 14.63 10.33 -0.11
C LEU A 28 14.53 10.56 -1.61
N GLU A 29 15.27 11.53 -2.10
CA GLU A 29 15.50 11.74 -3.53
C GLU A 29 16.48 10.69 -4.05
N LYS A 30 16.14 10.05 -5.16
CA LYS A 30 16.91 8.94 -5.74
C LYS A 30 16.87 9.00 -7.26
N PRO A 31 17.92 8.50 -7.95
CA PRO A 31 17.91 8.36 -9.38
C PRO A 31 16.71 7.54 -9.88
N LEU A 32 16.21 7.83 -11.08
CA LEU A 32 15.02 7.15 -11.65
C LEU A 32 15.21 5.64 -11.85
N ASP A 33 16.45 5.15 -11.99
CA ASP A 33 16.77 3.73 -12.07
C ASP A 33 16.43 2.97 -10.78
N ARG A 34 16.35 3.68 -9.65
CA ARG A 34 15.94 3.13 -8.34
C ARG A 34 14.43 2.95 -8.20
N PHE A 35 13.66 3.23 -9.24
CA PHE A 35 12.21 3.03 -9.29
C PHE A 35 11.83 2.00 -10.36
N TYR A 36 10.77 1.23 -10.12
CA TYR A 36 10.25 0.31 -11.13
C TYR A 36 9.59 1.09 -12.27
N GLN A 37 9.70 0.55 -13.49
CA GLN A 37 8.92 1.06 -14.62
C GLN A 37 7.45 0.71 -14.40
N GLN A 38 6.57 1.68 -14.52
CA GLN A 38 5.13 1.51 -14.34
C GLN A 38 4.36 1.63 -15.65
N GLY A 39 4.84 2.43 -16.57
CA GLY A 39 4.29 2.61 -17.91
C GLY A 39 5.41 2.94 -18.89
N ARG A 40 5.07 3.23 -20.16
CA ARG A 40 6.08 3.50 -21.19
C ARG A 40 7.04 4.63 -20.80
N HIS A 41 6.51 5.70 -20.17
CA HIS A 41 7.27 6.91 -19.81
C HIS A 41 7.14 7.28 -18.33
N THR A 42 6.61 6.38 -17.49
CA THR A 42 6.34 6.65 -16.06
C THR A 42 7.06 5.68 -15.15
N LYS A 43 7.57 6.19 -14.04
CA LYS A 43 8.14 5.40 -12.95
C LYS A 43 7.16 5.27 -11.79
N ALA A 44 7.30 4.19 -11.03
CA ALA A 44 6.59 4.03 -9.77
C ALA A 44 6.97 5.13 -8.79
N THR A 45 6.05 5.56 -7.94
CA THR A 45 6.28 6.63 -6.95
C THR A 45 7.01 6.15 -5.68
N ILE A 46 7.23 4.84 -5.58
CA ILE A 46 7.91 4.19 -4.45
C ILE A 46 9.17 3.53 -4.98
N CYS A 47 10.32 3.79 -4.36
CA CYS A 47 11.59 3.21 -4.78
C CYS A 47 11.61 1.68 -4.61
N LYS A 48 12.45 1.00 -5.39
CA LYS A 48 12.58 -0.47 -5.39
C LYS A 48 12.84 -1.05 -3.99
N ALA A 49 13.67 -0.41 -3.18
CA ALA A 49 13.97 -0.85 -1.83
C ALA A 49 12.70 -0.87 -0.95
N CYS A 50 11.97 0.25 -0.88
CA CYS A 50 10.74 0.34 -0.12
C CYS A 50 9.64 -0.59 -0.65
N ALA A 51 9.52 -0.75 -1.97
CA ALA A 51 8.56 -1.66 -2.58
C ALA A 51 8.88 -3.13 -2.24
N ASN A 52 10.16 -3.51 -2.26
CA ASN A 52 10.62 -4.86 -1.90
C ASN A 52 10.39 -5.15 -0.42
N GLU A 53 10.72 -4.21 0.46
CA GLU A 53 10.45 -4.34 1.89
C GLU A 53 8.96 -4.48 2.19
N GLY A 54 8.10 -3.69 1.56
CA GLY A 54 6.66 -3.81 1.68
C GLY A 54 6.12 -5.17 1.20
N ARG A 55 6.68 -5.74 0.12
CA ARG A 55 6.33 -7.10 -0.34
C ARG A 55 6.79 -8.16 0.66
N ALA A 56 8.01 -8.06 1.17
CA ALA A 56 8.56 -9.00 2.16
C ALA A 56 7.76 -8.96 3.47
N TRP A 57 7.39 -7.77 3.93
CA TRP A 57 6.52 -7.58 5.09
C TRP A 57 5.16 -8.27 4.89
N ARG A 58 4.45 -8.00 3.78
CA ARG A 58 3.16 -8.64 3.49
C ARG A 58 3.25 -10.17 3.44
N LYS A 59 4.32 -10.71 2.86
CA LYS A 59 4.55 -12.16 2.81
C LYS A 59 4.68 -12.76 4.22
N ARG A 60 5.45 -12.11 5.11
CA ARG A 60 5.62 -12.55 6.51
C ARG A 60 4.31 -12.49 7.29
N GLU A 61 3.61 -11.35 7.22
CA GLU A 61 2.35 -11.15 7.94
C GLU A 61 1.25 -12.09 7.42
N ARG A 62 1.13 -12.26 6.12
CA ARG A 62 0.21 -13.22 5.52
C ARG A 62 0.42 -14.62 6.09
N LYS A 63 1.65 -15.10 6.16
CA LYS A 63 1.98 -16.42 6.71
C LYS A 63 1.63 -16.52 8.20
N LYS A 64 1.88 -15.46 8.97
CA LYS A 64 1.56 -15.39 10.39
C LYS A 64 0.07 -15.58 10.68
N TYR A 65 -0.81 -15.03 9.83
CA TYR A 65 -2.27 -15.08 9.98
C TYR A 65 -2.95 -16.10 9.06
N GLU A 66 -2.21 -16.94 8.37
CA GLU A 66 -2.74 -17.94 7.43
C GLU A 66 -3.74 -18.90 8.09
N HIS A 67 -3.52 -19.25 9.35
CA HIS A 67 -4.41 -20.12 10.14
C HIS A 67 -5.80 -19.52 10.39
N LEU A 68 -6.01 -18.23 10.16
CA LEU A 68 -7.30 -17.54 10.27
C LEU A 68 -8.08 -17.49 8.95
N ASP A 69 -7.51 -18.00 7.86
CA ASP A 69 -8.20 -18.17 6.59
C ASP A 69 -9.14 -19.37 6.66
N THR A 70 -10.42 -19.09 6.75
CA THR A 70 -11.50 -20.11 6.85
C THR A 70 -12.15 -20.43 5.50
N GLY A 71 -11.65 -19.88 4.41
CA GLY A 71 -12.27 -19.97 3.08
C GLY A 71 -13.53 -19.10 2.93
N SER A 72 -13.83 -18.27 3.91
CA SER A 72 -14.97 -17.34 3.87
C SER A 72 -14.50 -15.90 4.10
N CYS A 73 -15.02 -14.97 3.31
CA CYS A 73 -14.70 -13.55 3.44
C CYS A 73 -15.14 -12.99 4.80
N HIS A 74 -14.22 -12.41 5.56
CA HIS A 74 -14.54 -11.82 6.87
C HIS A 74 -15.45 -10.57 6.79
N CYS A 75 -15.59 -9.97 5.61
CA CYS A 75 -16.49 -8.83 5.42
C CYS A 75 -17.90 -9.25 5.01
N CYS A 76 -18.06 -10.00 3.90
CA CYS A 76 -19.39 -10.35 3.36
C CYS A 76 -19.83 -11.80 3.65
N GLY A 77 -18.99 -12.61 4.26
CA GLY A 77 -19.28 -14.02 4.60
C GLY A 77 -19.30 -15.01 3.43
N ARG A 78 -19.19 -14.54 2.18
CA ARG A 78 -19.19 -15.43 1.01
C ARG A 78 -17.94 -16.32 1.00
N LYS A 79 -18.13 -17.59 0.62
CA LYS A 79 -17.03 -18.51 0.35
C LYS A 79 -16.25 -18.05 -0.89
N SER A 80 -14.94 -18.21 -0.86
CA SER A 80 -14.04 -17.88 -1.97
C SER A 80 -12.82 -18.78 -1.91
N ASP A 81 -12.42 -19.32 -3.06
CA ASP A 81 -11.21 -20.13 -3.18
C ASP A 81 -9.93 -19.28 -3.01
N ILE A 82 -10.06 -17.98 -3.21
CA ILE A 82 -8.95 -17.03 -3.06
C ILE A 82 -9.39 -15.90 -2.14
N LEU A 83 -8.77 -15.81 -0.96
CA LEU A 83 -8.91 -14.69 -0.06
C LEU A 83 -7.64 -13.85 -0.02
N HIS A 84 -7.83 -12.55 0.15
CA HIS A 84 -6.76 -11.56 0.21
C HIS A 84 -6.50 -11.16 1.65
N PHE A 85 -5.23 -11.16 2.04
CA PHE A 85 -4.78 -10.64 3.33
C PHE A 85 -5.06 -9.14 3.39
N ASP A 86 -5.89 -8.73 4.32
CA ASP A 86 -6.26 -7.35 4.56
C ASP A 86 -5.64 -6.79 5.84
N HIS A 87 -5.19 -5.55 5.78
CA HIS A 87 -4.55 -4.85 6.88
C HIS A 87 -4.78 -3.35 6.78
N ASP A 88 -4.75 -2.68 7.89
CA ASP A 88 -4.77 -1.22 7.93
C ASP A 88 -3.45 -0.65 7.38
N HIS A 89 -3.53 0.20 6.37
CA HIS A 89 -2.36 0.73 5.68
C HIS A 89 -1.54 1.70 6.53
N ASN A 90 -2.15 2.36 7.51
CA ASN A 90 -1.48 3.31 8.40
C ASN A 90 -0.82 2.60 9.58
N THR A 91 -1.56 1.72 10.25
CA THR A 91 -1.09 1.04 11.47
C THR A 91 -0.40 -0.29 11.21
N LYS A 92 -0.50 -0.82 9.97
CA LYS A 92 -0.02 -2.15 9.56
C LYS A 92 -0.66 -3.32 10.33
N LYS A 93 -1.77 -3.08 11.03
CA LYS A 93 -2.47 -4.12 11.78
C LYS A 93 -3.32 -4.99 10.84
N TYR A 94 -3.26 -6.30 11.04
CA TYR A 94 -4.14 -7.26 10.39
C TYR A 94 -5.62 -6.94 10.68
N ARG A 95 -6.47 -7.00 9.66
CA ARG A 95 -7.92 -6.82 9.75
C ARG A 95 -8.68 -8.10 9.43
N GLY A 96 -8.26 -8.85 8.43
CA GLY A 96 -8.96 -10.07 8.05
C GLY A 96 -8.53 -10.64 6.70
N TRP A 97 -9.29 -11.64 6.26
CA TRP A 97 -9.19 -12.25 4.95
C TRP A 97 -10.43 -11.90 4.13
N LEU A 98 -10.24 -11.21 3.02
CA LEU A 98 -11.32 -10.66 2.21
C LEU A 98 -11.39 -11.29 0.81
N CYS A 99 -12.58 -11.49 0.27
CA CYS A 99 -12.72 -11.74 -1.15
C CYS A 99 -12.29 -10.52 -1.97
N LEU A 100 -12.00 -10.73 -3.26
CA LEU A 100 -11.53 -9.68 -4.15
C LEU A 100 -12.46 -8.45 -4.16
N HIS A 101 -13.77 -8.67 -4.21
CA HIS A 101 -14.75 -7.58 -4.27
C HIS A 101 -14.75 -6.71 -3.00
N CYS A 102 -14.72 -7.34 -1.82
CA CYS A 102 -14.68 -6.59 -0.56
C CYS A 102 -13.34 -5.85 -0.40
N ASN A 103 -12.23 -6.51 -0.70
CA ASN A 103 -10.90 -5.90 -0.62
C ASN A 103 -10.77 -4.68 -1.55
N GLN A 104 -11.18 -4.81 -2.81
CA GLN A 104 -11.16 -3.69 -3.75
C GLN A 104 -12.20 -2.62 -3.42
N GLY A 105 -13.40 -3.01 -2.99
CA GLY A 105 -14.47 -2.08 -2.63
C GLY A 105 -14.07 -1.15 -1.49
N ILE A 106 -13.55 -1.71 -0.41
CA ILE A 106 -13.05 -0.94 0.75
C ILE A 106 -11.90 -0.03 0.33
N GLY A 107 -10.95 -0.56 -0.45
CA GLY A 107 -9.82 0.22 -0.95
C GLY A 107 -10.24 1.41 -1.81
N LYS A 108 -11.20 1.24 -2.73
CA LYS A 108 -11.75 2.31 -3.58
C LYS A 108 -12.52 3.36 -2.80
N LEU A 109 -13.08 3.01 -1.65
CA LEU A 109 -13.76 3.93 -0.73
C LEU A 109 -12.80 4.62 0.26
N GLY A 110 -11.49 4.52 0.04
CA GLY A 110 -10.46 5.20 0.82
C GLY A 110 -9.80 4.35 1.89
N ASP A 111 -10.11 3.05 1.95
CA ASP A 111 -9.53 2.08 2.90
C ASP A 111 -9.76 2.44 4.39
N ASP A 112 -10.74 3.26 4.66
CA ASP A 112 -11.07 3.76 5.99
C ASP A 112 -12.57 3.79 6.27
N LEU A 113 -12.90 3.88 7.56
CA LEU A 113 -14.28 3.96 8.02
C LEU A 113 -15.01 5.22 7.50
N LYS A 114 -14.29 6.32 7.30
CA LYS A 114 -14.84 7.59 6.82
C LYS A 114 -15.39 7.47 5.40
N GLY A 115 -14.62 6.84 4.50
CA GLY A 115 -15.03 6.62 3.11
C GLY A 115 -16.23 5.68 3.01
N VAL A 116 -16.23 4.58 3.77
CA VAL A 116 -17.35 3.62 3.81
C VAL A 116 -18.62 4.26 4.37
N LYS A 117 -18.53 5.06 5.44
CA LYS A 117 -19.68 5.81 6.01
C LYS A 117 -20.29 6.80 5.00
N LYS A 118 -19.47 7.46 4.18
CA LYS A 118 -19.98 8.33 3.11
C LYS A 118 -20.80 7.56 2.07
N ALA A 119 -20.33 6.38 1.66
CA ALA A 119 -21.05 5.52 0.75
C ALA A 119 -22.36 5.02 1.36
N LEU A 120 -22.35 4.60 2.62
CA LEU A 120 -23.55 4.22 3.36
C LEU A 120 -24.56 5.37 3.40
N ALA A 121 -24.16 6.56 3.82
CA ALA A 121 -25.03 7.75 3.87
C ALA A 121 -25.60 8.12 2.52
N TYR A 122 -24.84 7.92 1.44
CA TYR A 122 -25.35 8.10 0.08
C TYR A 122 -26.51 7.15 -0.25
N LEU A 123 -26.35 5.85 0.04
CA LEU A 123 -27.40 4.86 -0.22
C LEU A 123 -28.64 5.06 0.67
N GLU A 124 -28.46 5.49 1.92
CA GLU A 124 -29.55 5.78 2.84
C GLU A 124 -30.43 6.93 2.39
N ARG A 125 -29.88 7.91 1.66
CA ARG A 125 -30.66 9.03 1.09
C ARG A 125 -31.71 8.55 0.09
N ASP A 126 -31.38 7.57 -0.72
CA ASP A 126 -32.32 7.00 -1.70
C ASP A 126 -33.43 6.20 -1.03
N ASN A 127 -33.11 5.48 0.03
CA ASN A 127 -34.11 4.74 0.79
C ASN A 127 -35.12 5.65 1.51
N LYS A 128 -34.74 6.89 1.89
CA LYS A 128 -35.65 7.88 2.51
C LYS A 128 -36.56 8.59 1.50
N LYS A 129 -36.21 8.62 0.21
CA LYS A 129 -37.01 9.26 -0.84
C LYS A 129 -38.11 8.39 -1.43
N GLY A 130 -38.27 7.13 -0.95
CA GLY A 130 -39.20 6.16 -1.52
C GLY A 130 -38.80 5.79 -2.96
N ARG A 131 -38.72 4.51 -3.28
CA ARG A 131 -38.61 4.08 -4.68
C ARG A 131 -39.89 4.50 -5.39
N ILE A 132 -39.75 5.46 -6.33
CA ILE A 132 -40.79 5.76 -7.30
C ILE A 132 -40.84 4.60 -8.29
#